data_474d419554296b3bd2d6c133f1f67468
#
_entry.id   474d419554296b3bd2d6c133f1f67468
#
_cell.length_a   1.000
_cell.length_b   1.000
_cell.length_c   1.000
_cell.angle_alpha   90.00
_cell.angle_beta   90.00
_cell.angle_gamma   90.00
#
_symmetry.space_group_name_H-M   'P 1'
#
loop_
_entity.id
_entity.type
_entity.pdbx_description
1 polymer ?
#
loop_
_entity_poly.entity_id
_entity_poly.type
_entity_poly.pdbx_seq_one_letter_code
_entity_poly.pdbx_strand_id
1 'polypeptide(L)'
;DSDKIVFTHKLDKDFCNEQIEFCPTYVQQNIPRLYDIRVIVIDNDAFAFSIKFNTKDGNVVDWRESDDPILYEYIEIPLNVKEKCILITHDLGLLFGAIDLIRGLDGNFYFLEINPNGQWAWLEAETGIKLSSKIVDVLTHERY
;
A
#
# COMPACT_ATOMS: atom_id res chain seq x y z
N ASP A 1 -0.69 8.29 -27.41
CA ASP A 1 -0.22 7.16 -26.60
C ASP A 1 -1.03 7.15 -25.32
N SER A 2 -1.98 6.22 -25.22
CA SER A 2 -2.71 6.03 -23.99
C SER A 2 -1.78 5.33 -23.02
N ASP A 3 -1.49 5.96 -21.88
CA ASP A 3 -0.77 5.34 -20.77
C ASP A 3 -1.52 4.07 -20.36
N LYS A 4 -0.99 2.92 -20.76
CA LYS A 4 -1.54 1.63 -20.36
C LYS A 4 -1.13 1.39 -18.91
N ILE A 5 -2.09 1.49 -18.00
CA ILE A 5 -1.90 1.06 -16.62
C ILE A 5 -1.76 -0.46 -16.64
N VAL A 6 -0.67 -0.98 -16.05
CA VAL A 6 -0.45 -2.42 -15.88
C VAL A 6 -0.97 -2.80 -14.50
N PHE A 7 -1.94 -3.69 -14.46
CA PHE A 7 -2.51 -4.22 -13.23
C PHE A 7 -1.85 -5.54 -12.84
N THR A 8 -1.99 -5.91 -11.57
CA THR A 8 -1.53 -7.19 -11.05
C THR A 8 -2.53 -8.29 -11.42
N HIS A 9 -2.09 -9.31 -12.14
CA HIS A 9 -2.92 -10.42 -12.56
C HIS A 9 -2.52 -11.73 -11.85
N LYS A 10 -3.51 -12.59 -11.61
CA LYS A 10 -3.26 -13.93 -11.11
C LYS A 10 -2.73 -14.79 -12.26
N LEU A 11 -1.60 -15.45 -12.02
CA LEU A 11 -1.06 -16.41 -12.98
C LEU A 11 -1.82 -17.73 -12.89
N ASP A 12 -2.26 -18.24 -14.05
CA ASP A 12 -2.84 -19.57 -14.16
C ASP A 12 -1.74 -20.66 -14.10
N LYS A 13 -2.17 -21.90 -13.76
CA LYS A 13 -1.25 -23.05 -13.68
C LYS A 13 -0.53 -23.37 -15.00
N ASP A 14 -1.16 -22.97 -16.11
CA ASP A 14 -0.66 -23.19 -17.47
C ASP A 14 0.11 -21.98 -18.01
N PHE A 15 0.51 -21.06 -17.13
CA PHE A 15 1.29 -19.89 -17.52
C PHE A 15 2.58 -20.31 -18.20
N CYS A 16 2.74 -19.96 -19.49
CA CYS A 16 3.88 -20.32 -20.29
C CYS A 16 5.08 -19.43 -19.94
N ASN A 17 6.17 -20.05 -19.49
CA ASN A 17 7.40 -19.35 -19.10
C ASN A 17 8.17 -18.72 -20.28
N GLU A 18 7.79 -19.01 -21.53
CA GLU A 18 8.53 -18.53 -22.72
C GLU A 18 8.59 -17.00 -22.83
N GLN A 19 7.59 -16.29 -22.30
CA GLN A 19 7.59 -14.82 -22.30
C GLN A 19 8.42 -14.20 -21.19
N ILE A 20 8.69 -14.94 -20.10
CA ILE A 20 9.50 -14.47 -18.96
C ILE A 20 10.98 -14.38 -19.35
N GLU A 21 11.44 -15.18 -20.29
CA GLU A 21 12.83 -15.18 -20.74
C GLU A 21 13.26 -13.84 -21.37
N PHE A 22 12.31 -13.07 -21.89
CA PHE A 22 12.59 -11.81 -22.58
C PHE A 22 12.44 -10.56 -21.71
N CYS A 23 11.82 -10.69 -20.53
CA CYS A 23 11.59 -9.54 -19.64
C CYS A 23 11.61 -9.98 -18.16
N PRO A 24 12.37 -9.28 -17.30
CA PRO A 24 12.30 -9.51 -15.87
C PRO A 24 10.84 -9.37 -15.39
N THR A 25 10.32 -10.44 -14.77
CA THR A 25 8.95 -10.48 -14.29
C THR A 25 8.92 -10.65 -12.78
N TYR A 26 8.25 -9.74 -12.08
CA TYR A 26 8.05 -9.83 -10.64
C TYR A 26 6.84 -10.70 -10.34
N VAL A 27 7.03 -11.75 -9.54
CA VAL A 27 5.98 -12.69 -9.16
C VAL A 27 5.97 -12.85 -7.65
N GLN A 28 4.79 -12.82 -7.03
CA GLN A 28 4.63 -13.01 -5.60
C GLN A 28 3.43 -13.91 -5.28
N GLN A 29 3.43 -14.46 -4.07
CA GLN A 29 2.29 -15.25 -3.59
C GLN A 29 1.04 -14.39 -3.51
N ASN A 30 -0.08 -14.88 -4.06
CA ASN A 30 -1.38 -14.26 -3.83
C ASN A 30 -1.86 -14.56 -2.42
N ILE A 31 -2.04 -13.51 -1.61
CA ILE A 31 -2.52 -13.61 -0.22
C ILE A 31 -4.03 -13.38 -0.19
N PRO A 32 -4.83 -14.37 0.25
CA PRO A 32 -6.26 -14.16 0.50
C PRO A 32 -6.45 -13.06 1.54
N ARG A 33 -7.20 -12.00 1.20
CA ARG A 33 -7.24 -10.77 1.97
C ARG A 33 -8.64 -10.35 2.39
N LEU A 34 -8.71 -9.65 3.51
CA LEU A 34 -9.90 -8.92 3.96
C LEU A 34 -9.98 -7.54 3.29
N TYR A 35 -8.85 -6.83 3.26
CA TYR A 35 -8.68 -5.51 2.63
C TYR A 35 -7.19 -5.18 2.49
N ASP A 36 -6.89 -4.23 1.66
CA ASP A 36 -5.56 -3.65 1.54
C ASP A 36 -5.40 -2.49 2.53
N ILE A 37 -4.16 -2.17 2.89
CA ILE A 37 -3.85 -1.08 3.82
C ILE A 37 -2.75 -0.23 3.21
N ARG A 38 -2.96 1.09 3.17
CA ARG A 38 -1.91 2.06 2.91
C ARG A 38 -1.47 2.67 4.24
N VAL A 39 -0.19 2.50 4.60
CA VAL A 39 0.41 3.16 5.76
C VAL A 39 1.30 4.30 5.28
N ILE A 40 0.99 5.51 5.70
CA ILE A 40 1.81 6.68 5.43
C ILE A 40 2.68 6.92 6.66
N VAL A 41 3.98 6.74 6.50
CA VAL A 41 4.98 7.05 7.52
C VAL A 41 5.55 8.44 7.24
N ILE A 42 5.55 9.28 8.26
CA ILE A 42 6.13 10.63 8.22
C ILE A 42 6.95 10.80 9.49
N ASP A 43 8.27 10.75 9.34
CA ASP A 43 9.24 10.71 10.45
C ASP A 43 8.92 9.57 11.44
N ASN A 44 8.54 9.88 12.68
CA ASN A 44 8.21 8.91 13.73
C ASN A 44 6.71 8.59 13.85
N ASP A 45 5.88 9.11 12.94
CA ASP A 45 4.46 8.86 12.94
C ASP A 45 4.05 7.98 11.75
N ALA A 46 3.09 7.08 11.99
CA ALA A 46 2.51 6.24 10.96
C ALA A 46 0.97 6.31 11.02
N PHE A 47 0.37 6.57 9.86
CA PHE A 47 -1.06 6.72 9.63
C PHE A 47 -1.54 5.60 8.72
N ALA A 48 -2.43 4.74 9.21
CA ALA A 48 -2.90 3.60 8.46
C ALA A 48 -4.32 3.82 7.92
N PHE A 49 -4.53 3.43 6.66
CA PHE A 49 -5.81 3.57 5.97
C PHE A 49 -6.19 2.24 5.34
N SER A 50 -7.37 1.72 5.68
CA SER A 50 -7.91 0.56 4.97
C SER A 50 -8.45 0.98 3.61
N ILE A 51 -8.22 0.12 2.62
CA ILE A 51 -8.74 0.24 1.26
C ILE A 51 -9.66 -0.96 1.05
N LYS A 52 -10.96 -0.73 1.19
CA LYS A 52 -11.98 -1.76 1.07
C LYS A 52 -12.68 -1.62 -0.28
N PHE A 53 -12.74 -2.70 -1.00
CA PHE A 53 -13.43 -2.80 -2.28
C PHE A 53 -14.28 -4.07 -2.31
N ASN A 54 -15.39 -4.00 -2.99
CA ASN A 54 -16.29 -5.14 -3.09
C ASN A 54 -15.83 -6.05 -4.23
N THR A 55 -15.50 -7.30 -3.91
CA THR A 55 -15.17 -8.31 -4.90
C THR A 55 -16.38 -9.19 -5.12
N LYS A 56 -17.20 -8.91 -6.12
CA LYS A 56 -18.38 -9.75 -6.42
C LYS A 56 -18.03 -11.23 -6.60
N ASP A 57 -16.79 -11.53 -7.01
CA ASP A 57 -16.35 -12.91 -7.31
C ASP A 57 -15.05 -13.33 -6.58
N GLY A 58 -14.53 -12.53 -5.64
CA GLY A 58 -13.28 -12.85 -4.93
C GLY A 58 -12.03 -12.89 -5.80
N ASN A 59 -12.11 -12.47 -7.06
CA ASN A 59 -11.05 -12.60 -8.05
C ASN A 59 -10.24 -11.32 -8.29
N VAL A 60 -10.67 -10.17 -7.76
CA VAL A 60 -9.94 -8.91 -7.92
C VAL A 60 -8.66 -8.98 -7.09
N VAL A 61 -7.53 -8.99 -7.76
CA VAL A 61 -6.18 -9.01 -7.14
C VAL A 61 -5.66 -7.60 -6.92
N ASP A 62 -6.09 -6.67 -7.75
CA ASP A 62 -5.72 -5.25 -7.67
C ASP A 62 -6.97 -4.39 -7.46
N TRP A 63 -7.06 -3.68 -6.33
CA TRP A 63 -8.21 -2.85 -5.98
C TRP A 63 -8.51 -1.75 -7.03
N ARG A 64 -7.51 -1.36 -7.82
CA ARG A 64 -7.65 -0.38 -8.90
C ARG A 64 -8.46 -0.88 -10.09
N GLU A 65 -8.67 -2.20 -10.19
CA GLU A 65 -9.53 -2.83 -11.20
C GLU A 65 -11.00 -2.89 -10.76
N SER A 66 -11.33 -2.47 -9.54
CA SER A 66 -12.70 -2.54 -9.04
C SER A 66 -13.57 -1.44 -9.69
N ASP A 67 -14.67 -1.84 -10.31
CA ASP A 67 -15.72 -0.91 -10.78
C ASP A 67 -16.62 -0.41 -9.64
N ASP A 68 -16.56 -1.04 -8.46
CA ASP A 68 -17.34 -0.67 -7.29
C ASP A 68 -16.66 0.49 -6.53
N PRO A 69 -17.45 1.30 -5.80
CA PRO A 69 -16.90 2.35 -4.96
C PRO A 69 -15.91 1.79 -3.94
N ILE A 70 -14.73 2.41 -3.87
CA ILE A 70 -13.70 2.06 -2.91
C ILE A 70 -13.94 2.87 -1.64
N LEU A 71 -13.93 2.20 -0.49
CA LEU A 71 -14.07 2.84 0.81
C LEU A 71 -12.70 2.97 1.46
N TYR A 72 -12.35 4.21 1.81
CA TYR A 72 -11.13 4.55 2.52
C TYR A 72 -11.45 4.97 3.95
N GLU A 73 -10.83 4.32 4.92
CA GLU A 73 -11.05 4.64 6.33
C GLU A 73 -9.71 4.71 7.06
N TYR A 74 -9.52 5.73 7.89
CA TYR A 74 -8.42 5.72 8.86
C TYR A 74 -8.65 4.61 9.89
N ILE A 75 -7.63 3.78 10.13
CA ILE A 75 -7.71 2.64 11.04
C ILE A 75 -6.52 2.62 12.00
N GLU A 76 -6.74 2.03 13.17
CA GLU A 76 -5.65 1.67 14.08
C GLU A 76 -5.12 0.29 13.71
N ILE A 77 -3.82 0.17 13.57
CA ILE A 77 -3.10 -1.09 13.38
C ILE A 77 -2.33 -1.46 14.66
N PRO A 78 -2.02 -2.75 14.90
CA PRO A 78 -1.26 -3.16 16.07
C PRO A 78 0.06 -2.40 16.18
N LEU A 79 0.44 -2.04 17.42
CA LEU A 79 1.64 -1.23 17.69
C LEU A 79 2.90 -1.84 17.06
N ASN A 80 3.07 -3.16 17.19
CA ASN A 80 4.21 -3.87 16.62
C ASN A 80 4.26 -3.81 15.07
N VAL A 81 3.13 -3.65 14.39
CA VAL A 81 3.08 -3.45 12.93
C VAL A 81 3.44 -2.00 12.60
N LYS A 82 2.89 -1.05 13.36
CA LYS A 82 3.20 0.37 13.23
C LYS A 82 4.69 0.64 13.40
N GLU A 83 5.29 0.10 14.46
CA GLU A 83 6.73 0.21 14.75
C GLU A 83 7.59 -0.37 13.60
N LYS A 84 7.20 -1.52 13.04
CA LYS A 84 7.92 -2.11 11.89
C LYS A 84 7.85 -1.23 10.64
N CYS A 85 6.71 -0.58 10.40
CA CYS A 85 6.57 0.37 9.27
C CYS A 85 7.49 1.58 9.45
N ILE A 86 7.58 2.13 10.66
CA ILE A 86 8.48 3.24 10.97
C ILE A 86 9.94 2.78 10.83
N LEU A 87 10.27 1.64 11.39
CA LEU A 87 11.64 1.10 11.38
C LEU A 87 12.13 0.87 9.94
N ILE A 88 11.37 0.19 9.09
CA ILE A 88 11.80 -0.05 7.69
C ILE A 88 11.98 1.26 6.91
N THR A 89 11.14 2.27 7.19
CA THR A 89 11.28 3.59 6.57
C THR A 89 12.61 4.23 6.98
N HIS A 90 12.97 4.20 8.26
CA HIS A 90 14.23 4.75 8.78
C HIS A 90 15.45 3.95 8.32
N ASP A 91 15.37 2.61 8.29
CA ASP A 91 16.48 1.75 7.83
C ASP A 91 16.84 2.00 6.36
N LEU A 92 15.86 2.46 5.57
CA LEU A 92 16.08 2.91 4.19
C LEU A 92 16.58 4.36 4.09
N GLY A 93 16.78 5.05 5.21
CA GLY A 93 17.19 6.46 5.25
C GLY A 93 16.10 7.43 4.82
N LEU A 94 14.84 7.04 4.89
CA LEU A 94 13.70 7.83 4.45
C LEU A 94 13.03 8.55 5.62
N LEU A 95 12.53 9.78 5.36
CA LEU A 95 11.64 10.53 6.27
C LEU A 95 10.17 10.32 5.96
N PHE A 96 9.89 9.83 4.77
CA PHE A 96 8.56 9.56 4.27
C PHE A 96 8.54 8.21 3.56
N GLY A 97 7.48 7.43 3.78
CA GLY A 97 7.23 6.19 3.07
C GLY A 97 5.74 5.89 2.98
N ALA A 98 5.27 5.56 1.79
CA ALA A 98 3.95 4.99 1.59
C ALA A 98 4.10 3.48 1.48
N ILE A 99 3.65 2.77 2.50
CA ILE A 99 3.78 1.31 2.63
C ILE A 99 2.46 0.65 2.29
N ASP A 100 2.51 -0.36 1.44
CA ASP A 100 1.37 -1.20 1.12
C ASP A 100 1.43 -2.50 1.89
N LEU A 101 0.35 -2.80 2.62
CA LEU A 101 0.14 -4.02 3.37
C LEU A 101 -1.17 -4.69 2.95
N ILE A 102 -1.27 -5.99 3.20
CA ILE A 102 -2.52 -6.75 3.14
C ILE A 102 -2.93 -7.15 4.55
N ARG A 103 -4.21 -6.99 4.88
CA ARG A 103 -4.84 -7.68 6.00
C ARG A 103 -5.34 -9.03 5.52
N GLY A 104 -4.64 -10.10 5.82
CA GLY A 104 -4.99 -11.46 5.42
C GLY A 104 -6.25 -11.97 6.11
N LEU A 105 -6.92 -12.95 5.49
CA LEU A 105 -8.05 -13.68 6.10
C LEU A 105 -7.64 -14.44 7.35
N ASP A 106 -6.37 -14.81 7.49
CA ASP A 106 -5.78 -15.46 8.67
C ASP A 106 -5.50 -14.49 9.83
N GLY A 107 -5.83 -13.21 9.65
CA GLY A 107 -5.61 -12.18 10.65
C GLY A 107 -4.19 -11.60 10.68
N ASN A 108 -3.30 -12.02 9.79
CA ASN A 108 -1.94 -11.49 9.70
C ASN A 108 -1.86 -10.24 8.82
N PHE A 109 -0.76 -9.49 8.98
CA PHE A 109 -0.40 -8.37 8.12
C PHE A 109 0.76 -8.81 7.22
N TYR A 110 0.60 -8.59 5.92
CA TYR A 110 1.60 -8.94 4.93
C TYR A 110 2.12 -7.67 4.26
N PHE A 111 3.43 -7.51 4.26
CA PHE A 111 4.09 -6.39 3.58
C PHE A 111 4.17 -6.67 2.08
N LEU A 112 3.84 -5.67 1.27
CA LEU A 112 3.98 -5.73 -0.18
C LEU A 112 5.16 -4.90 -0.65
N GLU A 113 5.10 -3.59 -0.40
CA GLU A 113 6.12 -2.64 -0.84
C GLU A 113 6.17 -1.38 0.01
N ILE A 114 7.25 -0.63 -0.14
CA ILE A 114 7.37 0.75 0.33
C ILE A 114 7.74 1.66 -0.84
N ASN A 115 6.98 2.74 -1.01
CA ASN A 115 7.22 3.75 -2.04
C ASN A 115 7.64 5.08 -1.38
N PRO A 116 8.90 5.53 -1.59
CA PRO A 116 9.39 6.79 -0.99
C PRO A 116 8.75 8.04 -1.61
N ASN A 117 8.06 7.89 -2.74
CA ASN A 117 7.34 8.98 -3.43
C ASN A 117 5.86 8.61 -3.66
N GLY A 118 5.29 7.79 -2.78
CA GLY A 118 3.91 7.32 -2.90
C GLY A 118 2.88 8.45 -2.74
N GLN A 119 1.83 8.41 -3.54
CA GLN A 119 0.74 9.38 -3.45
C GLN A 119 -0.04 9.20 -2.15
N TRP A 120 -0.39 10.30 -1.49
CA TRP A 120 -1.08 10.34 -0.19
C TRP A 120 -2.21 11.39 -0.12
N ALA A 121 -2.17 12.43 -0.99
CA ALA A 121 -3.10 13.57 -0.88
C ALA A 121 -4.57 13.17 -1.02
N TRP A 122 -4.86 12.13 -1.79
CA TRP A 122 -6.21 11.58 -1.93
C TRP A 122 -6.72 10.96 -0.60
N LEU A 123 -5.85 10.37 0.23
CA LEU A 123 -6.22 9.87 1.56
C LEU A 123 -6.63 11.01 2.49
N GLU A 124 -5.90 12.13 2.46
CA GLU A 124 -6.29 13.32 3.20
C GLU A 124 -7.64 13.87 2.74
N ALA A 125 -7.88 13.90 1.43
CA ALA A 125 -9.13 14.38 0.85
C ALA A 125 -10.32 13.50 1.27
N GLU A 126 -10.17 12.18 1.23
CA GLU A 126 -11.23 11.22 1.54
C GLU A 126 -11.50 11.09 3.05
N THR A 127 -10.46 11.14 3.88
CA THR A 127 -10.59 10.84 5.32
C THR A 127 -10.53 12.06 6.23
N GLY A 128 -10.07 13.21 5.73
CA GLY A 128 -9.86 14.42 6.50
C GLY A 128 -8.63 14.41 7.43
N ILE A 129 -7.86 13.32 7.45
CA ILE A 129 -6.63 13.21 8.26
C ILE A 129 -5.55 14.13 7.67
N LYS A 130 -5.00 15.04 8.50
CA LYS A 130 -4.10 16.11 8.08
C LYS A 130 -2.64 15.65 7.89
N LEU A 131 -2.39 14.86 6.84
CA LEU A 131 -1.05 14.40 6.47
C LEU A 131 -0.16 15.55 5.99
N SER A 132 -0.73 16.48 5.23
CA SER A 132 -0.02 17.67 4.72
C SER A 132 0.57 18.52 5.86
N SER A 133 -0.20 18.75 6.92
CA SER A 133 0.26 19.49 8.09
C SER A 133 1.45 18.80 8.75
N LYS A 134 1.38 17.47 8.88
CA LYS A 134 2.47 16.69 9.47
C LYS A 134 3.74 16.73 8.62
N ILE A 135 3.61 16.67 7.29
CA ILE A 135 4.75 16.82 6.37
C ILE A 135 5.40 18.19 6.54
N VAL A 136 4.60 19.27 6.58
CA VAL A 136 5.10 20.63 6.80
C VAL A 136 5.83 20.73 8.13
N ASP A 137 5.26 20.18 9.21
CA ASP A 137 5.88 20.19 10.53
C ASP A 137 7.28 19.54 10.52
N VAL A 138 7.40 18.38 9.86
CA VAL A 138 8.71 17.67 9.77
C VAL A 138 9.71 18.43 8.90
N LEU A 139 9.27 19.09 7.83
CA LEU A 139 10.14 19.84 6.93
C LEU A 139 10.58 21.19 7.49
N THR A 140 9.79 21.78 8.40
CA THR A 140 10.06 23.11 8.97
C THR A 140 10.77 23.07 10.31
N HIS A 141 10.73 21.93 11.03
CA HIS A 141 11.51 21.77 12.25
C HIS A 141 12.98 21.58 11.88
N GLU A 142 13.82 22.49 12.32
CA GLU A 142 15.28 22.37 12.19
C GLU A 142 15.71 21.13 12.98
N ARG A 143 16.31 20.17 12.31
CA ARG A 143 16.98 19.02 12.94
C ARG A 143 18.39 19.47 13.29
N TYR A 144 18.59 19.86 14.53
CA TYR A 144 19.91 20.08 15.11
C TYR A 144 20.47 18.76 15.63
#